data_028b3b1a0721fa2366b6615d9b2171ad
#
_entry.id   028b3b1a0721fa2366b6615d9b2171ad
#
_cell.length_a   1.000
_cell.length_b   1.000
_cell.length_c   1.000
_cell.angle_alpha   90.00
_cell.angle_beta   90.00
_cell.angle_gamma   90.00
#
_symmetry.space_group_name_H-M   'P 1'
#
loop_
_entity.id
_entity.type
_entity.pdbx_description
1 polymer ?
#
loop_
_entity_poly.entity_id
_entity_poly.type
_entity_poly.pdbx_seq_one_letter_code
_entity_poly.pdbx_strand_id
1 'polypeptide(L)'
;MEYLAKNKNTYFLGQATVFPGTAMFNTLKDINNSKKIELPVAEEMQMGMTLGFMLDGKTPISIYPRFNFLLSSINQLVNHLDKFKEMTGGKNSKAIIRTSIGSIIPLHPQCQHVGDFSKEIKSLCKNINVVKLDNPKKIFNEYKKALNRKDNISTILIEYGDFYNSK
;
A
#
# COMPACT_ATOMS: atom_id res chain seq x y z
N MET A 1 4.52 -1.86 -11.11
CA MET A 1 4.23 -0.45 -10.76
C MET A 1 3.94 0.43 -11.98
N GLU A 2 4.68 0.31 -13.07
CA GLU A 2 4.45 1.09 -14.31
C GLU A 2 3.01 1.01 -14.84
N TYR A 3 2.39 -0.19 -14.78
CA TYR A 3 0.98 -0.33 -15.17
C TYR A 3 0.05 0.59 -14.36
N LEU A 4 0.28 0.69 -13.05
CA LEU A 4 -0.50 1.59 -12.18
C LEU A 4 -0.22 3.05 -12.51
N ALA A 5 1.04 3.39 -12.81
CA ALA A 5 1.47 4.75 -13.13
C ALA A 5 0.87 5.29 -14.44
N LYS A 6 0.46 4.42 -15.38
CA LYS A 6 -0.23 4.83 -16.62
C LYS A 6 -1.61 5.45 -16.36
N ASN A 7 -2.24 5.11 -15.25
CA ASN A 7 -3.50 5.76 -14.86
C ASN A 7 -3.22 7.18 -14.36
N LYS A 8 -3.85 8.18 -14.98
CA LYS A 8 -3.64 9.61 -14.66
C LYS A 8 -3.98 9.98 -13.21
N ASN A 9 -4.88 9.23 -12.59
CA ASN A 9 -5.38 9.48 -11.24
C ASN A 9 -4.61 8.73 -10.13
N THR A 10 -3.59 7.93 -10.46
CA THR A 10 -2.77 7.24 -9.45
C THR A 10 -1.56 8.08 -9.04
N TYR A 11 -1.25 8.05 -7.75
CA TYR A 11 -0.08 8.66 -7.13
C TYR A 11 0.52 7.70 -6.12
N PHE A 12 1.84 7.67 -6.03
CA PHE A 12 2.61 6.83 -5.10
C PHE A 12 3.09 7.71 -3.95
N LEU A 13 2.72 7.38 -2.74
CA LEU A 13 3.11 8.15 -1.56
C LEU A 13 3.62 7.23 -0.45
N GLY A 14 4.59 7.71 0.29
CA GLY A 14 5.20 6.98 1.39
C GLY A 14 6.68 7.21 1.51
N GLN A 15 7.31 6.33 2.28
CA GLN A 15 8.75 6.35 2.47
C GLN A 15 9.45 5.55 1.37
N ALA A 16 10.66 6.00 0.99
CA ALA A 16 11.46 5.38 -0.06
C ALA A 16 10.71 5.25 -1.41
N THR A 17 9.97 6.29 -1.77
CA THR A 17 9.32 6.40 -3.08
C THR A 17 10.21 7.09 -4.10
N VAL A 18 11.04 8.05 -3.64
CA VAL A 18 11.95 8.86 -4.46
C VAL A 18 13.42 8.52 -4.17
N PHE A 19 13.76 8.24 -2.92
CA PHE A 19 15.13 7.97 -2.51
C PHE A 19 15.47 6.47 -2.56
N PRO A 20 16.66 6.11 -3.12
CA PRO A 20 17.09 4.71 -3.17
C PRO A 20 17.40 4.15 -1.78
N GLY A 21 17.41 2.84 -1.67
CA GLY A 21 17.79 2.13 -0.43
C GLY A 21 16.87 0.96 -0.06
N THR A 22 15.73 0.83 -0.73
CA THR A 22 14.83 -0.30 -0.51
C THR A 22 14.51 -1.06 -1.80
N ALA A 23 14.16 -2.34 -1.67
CA ALA A 23 13.69 -3.12 -2.80
C ALA A 23 12.39 -2.56 -3.39
N MET A 24 11.55 -1.93 -2.58
CA MET A 24 10.34 -1.27 -3.05
C MET A 24 10.65 -0.07 -3.94
N PHE A 25 11.67 0.75 -3.60
CA PHE A 25 12.14 1.83 -4.46
C PHE A 25 12.52 1.33 -5.86
N ASN A 26 13.24 0.21 -5.95
CA ASN A 26 13.67 -0.36 -7.23
C ASN A 26 12.49 -0.62 -8.18
N THR A 27 11.31 -0.91 -7.65
CA THR A 27 10.09 -1.09 -8.45
C THR A 27 9.44 0.22 -8.90
N LEU A 28 9.90 1.35 -8.39
CA LEU A 28 9.38 2.70 -8.66
C LEU A 28 10.36 3.59 -9.43
N LYS A 29 11.60 3.13 -9.66
CA LYS A 29 12.69 3.95 -10.24
C LYS A 29 12.33 4.55 -11.60
N ASP A 30 11.59 3.81 -12.43
CA ASP A 30 11.21 4.21 -13.79
C ASP A 30 9.88 4.99 -13.84
N ILE A 31 9.26 5.28 -12.69
CA ILE A 31 8.04 6.09 -12.60
C ILE A 31 8.43 7.56 -12.50
N ASN A 32 7.72 8.40 -13.26
CA ASN A 32 7.92 9.85 -13.24
C ASN A 32 7.76 10.41 -11.82
N ASN A 33 8.69 11.28 -11.42
CA ASN A 33 8.71 11.90 -10.09
C ASN A 33 7.45 12.72 -9.79
N SER A 34 6.78 13.29 -10.81
CA SER A 34 5.52 14.01 -10.63
C SER A 34 4.38 13.14 -10.06
N LYS A 35 4.53 11.82 -10.08
CA LYS A 35 3.58 10.85 -9.52
C LYS A 35 4.02 10.27 -8.18
N LYS A 36 5.17 10.67 -7.68
CA LYS A 36 5.75 10.15 -6.44
C LYS A 36 5.80 11.26 -5.39
N ILE A 37 5.41 10.93 -4.19
CA ILE A 37 5.46 11.82 -3.03
C ILE A 37 6.24 11.10 -1.94
N GLU A 38 7.45 11.60 -1.68
CA GLU A 38 8.23 11.12 -0.54
C GLU A 38 7.70 11.75 0.74
N LEU A 39 7.50 10.94 1.75
CA LEU A 39 7.01 11.37 3.04
C LEU A 39 8.03 11.06 4.15
N PRO A 40 8.05 11.85 5.22
CA PRO A 40 8.82 11.50 6.42
C PRO A 40 8.24 10.25 7.09
N VAL A 41 8.95 9.73 8.08
CA VAL A 41 8.47 8.64 8.95
C VAL A 41 7.32 9.18 9.82
N ALA A 42 6.11 9.14 9.29
CA ALA A 42 4.88 9.62 9.92
C ALA A 42 3.68 8.88 9.32
N GLU A 43 3.55 7.60 9.65
CA GLU A 43 2.64 6.66 9.00
C GLU A 43 1.16 7.04 9.18
N GLU A 44 0.81 7.61 10.33
CA GLU A 44 -0.55 8.10 10.57
C GLU A 44 -0.88 9.28 9.65
N MET A 45 0.04 10.24 9.52
CA MET A 45 -0.09 11.35 8.56
C MET A 45 -0.19 10.83 7.12
N GLN A 46 0.64 9.84 6.76
CA GLN A 46 0.61 9.21 5.44
C GLN A 46 -0.78 8.62 5.13
N MET A 47 -1.40 7.93 6.08
CA MET A 47 -2.76 7.40 5.89
C MET A 47 -3.78 8.53 5.79
N GLY A 48 -3.64 9.59 6.57
CA GLY A 48 -4.48 10.79 6.46
C GLY A 48 -4.38 11.43 5.07
N MET A 49 -3.16 11.57 4.52
CA MET A 49 -2.95 12.04 3.15
C MET A 49 -3.56 11.09 2.11
N THR A 50 -3.46 9.77 2.34
CA THR A 50 -4.13 8.76 1.49
C THR A 50 -5.63 9.03 1.40
N LEU A 51 -6.29 9.30 2.51
CA LEU A 51 -7.71 9.67 2.56
C LEU A 51 -7.98 10.99 1.82
N GLY A 52 -7.11 11.99 1.98
CA GLY A 52 -7.21 13.26 1.26
C GLY A 52 -7.16 13.09 -0.26
N PHE A 53 -6.25 12.28 -0.76
CA PHE A 53 -6.17 11.92 -2.19
C PHE A 53 -7.45 11.21 -2.67
N MET A 54 -8.02 10.34 -1.84
CA MET A 54 -9.28 9.68 -2.15
C MET A 54 -10.44 10.68 -2.21
N LEU A 55 -10.47 11.66 -1.31
CA LEU A 55 -11.47 12.74 -1.33
C LEU A 55 -11.39 13.58 -2.61
N ASP A 56 -10.18 13.77 -3.15
CA ASP A 56 -9.94 14.44 -4.45
C ASP A 56 -10.18 13.53 -5.67
N GLY A 57 -10.74 12.33 -5.47
CA GLY A 57 -11.05 11.39 -6.56
C GLY A 57 -9.82 10.70 -7.16
N LYS A 58 -8.68 10.75 -6.49
CA LYS A 58 -7.48 10.03 -6.90
C LYS A 58 -7.49 8.60 -6.37
N THR A 59 -6.61 7.78 -6.90
CA THR A 59 -6.34 6.42 -6.41
C THR A 59 -4.91 6.38 -5.88
N PRO A 60 -4.68 6.72 -4.61
CA PRO A 60 -3.36 6.67 -4.02
C PRO A 60 -2.86 5.25 -3.86
N ILE A 61 -1.58 5.03 -4.15
CA ILE A 61 -0.82 3.83 -3.80
C ILE A 61 0.06 4.22 -2.61
N SER A 62 -0.40 3.90 -1.40
CA SER A 62 0.28 4.26 -0.16
C SER A 62 1.22 3.14 0.26
N ILE A 63 2.51 3.45 0.39
CA ILE A 63 3.59 2.48 0.54
C ILE A 63 4.14 2.51 1.95
N TYR A 64 4.01 1.39 2.65
CA TYR A 64 4.60 1.12 3.95
C TYR A 64 5.64 0.01 3.74
N PRO A 65 6.94 0.31 3.84
CA PRO A 65 7.99 -0.65 3.47
C PRO A 65 7.94 -1.99 4.21
N ARG A 66 7.39 -1.99 5.42
CA ARG A 66 7.11 -3.21 6.20
C ARG A 66 5.75 -3.13 6.87
N PHE A 67 5.11 -4.27 7.08
CA PHE A 67 3.78 -4.33 7.67
C PHE A 67 3.72 -3.73 9.08
N ASN A 68 4.78 -3.88 9.85
CA ASN A 68 4.88 -3.27 11.18
C ASN A 68 4.69 -1.75 11.15
N PHE A 69 5.14 -1.05 10.11
CA PHE A 69 4.96 0.39 9.98
C PHE A 69 3.49 0.77 9.74
N LEU A 70 2.75 -0.07 9.02
CA LEU A 70 1.30 0.14 8.83
C LEU A 70 0.55 0.13 10.17
N LEU A 71 1.05 -0.56 11.19
CA LEU A 71 0.43 -0.57 12.53
C LEU A 71 0.40 0.81 13.19
N SER A 72 1.38 1.68 12.89
CA SER A 72 1.38 3.06 13.40
C SER A 72 0.21 3.89 12.86
N SER A 73 -0.43 3.46 11.78
CA SER A 73 -1.61 4.12 11.19
C SER A 73 -2.91 3.33 11.39
N ILE A 74 -2.95 2.40 12.36
CA ILE A 74 -4.10 1.50 12.54
C ILE A 74 -5.39 2.25 12.82
N ASN A 75 -5.33 3.35 13.57
CA ASN A 75 -6.50 4.19 13.83
C ASN A 75 -7.09 4.74 12.53
N GLN A 76 -6.26 5.33 11.67
CA GLN A 76 -6.69 5.88 10.38
C GLN A 76 -7.18 4.78 9.43
N LEU A 77 -6.57 3.60 9.51
CA LEU A 77 -6.98 2.44 8.71
C LEU A 77 -8.39 1.96 9.08
N VAL A 78 -8.62 1.72 10.38
CA VAL A 78 -9.85 1.09 10.88
C VAL A 78 -11.02 2.07 10.95
N ASN A 79 -10.77 3.28 11.45
CA ASN A 79 -11.82 4.24 11.75
C ASN A 79 -12.13 5.17 10.57
N HIS A 80 -11.23 5.29 9.58
CA HIS A 80 -11.41 6.19 8.46
C HIS A 80 -11.37 5.47 7.11
N LEU A 81 -10.30 4.73 6.76
CA LEU A 81 -10.22 4.08 5.46
C LEU A 81 -11.28 2.98 5.30
N ASP A 82 -11.48 2.13 6.32
CA ASP A 82 -12.51 1.10 6.32
C ASP A 82 -13.93 1.69 6.26
N LYS A 83 -14.13 2.86 6.82
CA LYS A 83 -15.40 3.59 6.86
C LYS A 83 -15.56 4.66 5.77
N PHE A 84 -14.58 4.80 4.88
CA PHE A 84 -14.52 5.91 3.92
C PHE A 84 -15.81 6.09 3.13
N LYS A 85 -16.37 5.00 2.60
CA LYS A 85 -17.58 5.05 1.81
C LYS A 85 -18.81 5.55 2.61
N GLU A 86 -18.92 5.10 3.85
CA GLU A 86 -20.01 5.51 4.76
C GLU A 86 -19.86 6.98 5.14
N MET A 87 -18.65 7.41 5.53
CA MET A 87 -18.35 8.76 5.95
C MET A 87 -18.53 9.81 4.84
N THR A 88 -18.33 9.41 3.58
CA THR A 88 -18.40 10.32 2.43
C THR A 88 -19.71 10.25 1.66
N GLY A 89 -20.73 9.56 2.16
CA GLY A 89 -22.00 9.41 1.47
C GLY A 89 -21.90 8.61 0.17
N GLY A 90 -20.97 7.64 0.12
CA GLY A 90 -20.83 6.75 -1.03
C GLY A 90 -19.85 7.23 -2.12
N LYS A 91 -18.93 8.14 -1.79
CA LYS A 91 -17.94 8.64 -2.75
C LYS A 91 -17.15 7.49 -3.40
N ASN A 92 -17.05 7.53 -4.72
CA ASN A 92 -16.43 6.50 -5.54
C ASN A 92 -14.92 6.69 -5.61
N SER A 93 -14.22 6.30 -4.56
CA SER A 93 -12.75 6.32 -4.51
C SER A 93 -12.21 5.15 -3.69
N LYS A 94 -10.97 4.79 -3.95
CA LYS A 94 -10.28 3.69 -3.27
C LYS A 94 -8.79 3.95 -3.20
N ALA A 95 -8.12 3.34 -2.24
CA ALA A 95 -6.67 3.30 -2.13
C ALA A 95 -6.12 1.89 -2.37
N ILE A 96 -4.87 1.82 -2.76
CA ILE A 96 -4.06 0.61 -2.72
C ILE A 96 -3.00 0.82 -1.64
N ILE A 97 -3.06 0.04 -0.58
CA ILE A 97 -2.04 0.03 0.46
C ILE A 97 -1.05 -1.07 0.11
N ARG A 98 0.20 -0.69 -0.05
CA ARG A 98 1.29 -1.59 -0.38
C ARG A 98 2.19 -1.77 0.82
N THR A 99 2.39 -2.99 1.26
CA THR A 99 3.29 -3.32 2.38
C THR A 99 3.98 -4.65 2.15
N SER A 100 4.98 -4.99 2.97
CA SER A 100 5.69 -6.27 2.87
C SER A 100 5.89 -6.97 4.20
N ILE A 101 6.07 -8.27 4.11
CA ILE A 101 6.46 -9.17 5.19
C ILE A 101 7.69 -9.98 4.75
N GLY A 102 8.40 -10.57 5.71
CA GLY A 102 9.60 -11.36 5.40
C GLY A 102 10.81 -10.48 5.03
N SER A 103 11.66 -11.01 4.14
CA SER A 103 12.93 -10.41 3.71
C SER A 103 13.97 -10.36 4.84
N ILE A 104 14.58 -11.51 5.07
CA ILE A 104 15.72 -11.63 6.01
C ILE A 104 17.08 -11.50 5.31
N ILE A 105 17.10 -11.49 3.99
CA ILE A 105 18.28 -11.32 3.14
C ILE A 105 18.04 -10.12 2.20
N PRO A 106 18.97 -9.18 2.01
CA PRO A 106 20.34 -9.13 2.55
C PRO A 106 20.42 -8.60 3.98
N LEU A 107 19.36 -8.00 4.52
CA LEU A 107 19.33 -7.43 5.86
C LEU A 107 18.20 -8.04 6.69
N HIS A 108 18.57 -8.77 7.75
CA HIS A 108 17.59 -9.26 8.72
C HIS A 108 17.04 -8.11 9.58
N PRO A 109 15.73 -7.83 9.53
CA PRO A 109 15.12 -6.67 10.19
C PRO A 109 14.88 -6.90 11.68
N GLN A 110 15.47 -7.95 12.27
CA GLN A 110 15.24 -8.39 13.63
C GLN A 110 13.77 -8.79 13.91
N CYS A 111 13.46 -9.17 15.13
CA CYS A 111 12.14 -9.62 15.54
C CYS A 111 11.04 -8.53 15.42
N GLN A 112 11.43 -7.26 15.41
CA GLN A 112 10.51 -6.12 15.40
C GLN A 112 9.80 -5.88 14.06
N HIS A 113 10.36 -6.38 12.94
CA HIS A 113 9.88 -5.98 11.60
C HIS A 113 9.59 -7.15 10.66
N VAL A 114 9.23 -8.30 11.20
CA VAL A 114 8.88 -9.52 10.43
C VAL A 114 7.41 -9.94 10.58
N GLY A 115 6.62 -9.16 11.30
CA GLY A 115 5.24 -9.52 11.64
C GLY A 115 4.31 -9.61 10.42
N ASP A 116 3.44 -10.61 10.44
CA ASP A 116 2.32 -10.75 9.50
C ASP A 116 1.00 -10.55 10.27
N PHE A 117 0.39 -9.40 10.07
CA PHE A 117 -0.85 -9.00 10.74
C PHE A 117 -2.07 -9.09 9.80
N SER A 118 -1.97 -9.92 8.77
CA SER A 118 -3.02 -10.02 7.75
C SER A 118 -4.36 -10.53 8.30
N LYS A 119 -4.33 -11.43 9.26
CA LYS A 119 -5.54 -11.97 9.91
C LYS A 119 -6.20 -10.94 10.81
N GLU A 120 -5.39 -10.24 11.59
CA GLU A 120 -5.82 -9.19 12.52
C GLU A 120 -6.48 -8.03 11.75
N ILE A 121 -5.86 -7.56 10.68
CA ILE A 121 -6.45 -6.52 9.83
C ILE A 121 -7.75 -6.99 9.18
N LYS A 122 -7.83 -8.22 8.69
CA LYS A 122 -9.09 -8.79 8.16
C LYS A 122 -10.20 -8.86 9.21
N SER A 123 -9.84 -9.10 10.46
CA SER A 123 -10.80 -9.13 11.56
C SER A 123 -11.31 -7.73 11.93
N LEU A 124 -10.43 -6.73 11.89
CA LEU A 124 -10.73 -5.34 12.23
C LEU A 124 -11.50 -4.60 11.12
N CYS A 125 -11.14 -4.86 9.86
CA CYS A 125 -11.64 -4.13 8.70
C CYS A 125 -12.61 -5.00 7.89
N LYS A 126 -13.85 -4.51 7.69
CA LYS A 126 -14.90 -5.21 6.93
C LYS A 126 -14.97 -4.75 5.47
N ASN A 127 -14.58 -3.51 5.20
CA ASN A 127 -14.67 -2.88 3.88
C ASN A 127 -13.30 -2.68 3.21
N ILE A 128 -12.29 -3.44 3.65
CA ILE A 128 -10.95 -3.46 3.04
C ILE A 128 -10.63 -4.88 2.58
N ASN A 129 -10.21 -4.99 1.32
CA ASN A 129 -9.74 -6.26 0.78
C ASN A 129 -8.27 -6.47 1.15
N VAL A 130 -7.93 -7.56 1.82
CA VAL A 130 -6.57 -7.88 2.25
C VAL A 130 -6.06 -9.09 1.49
N VAL A 131 -5.02 -8.92 0.68
CA VAL A 131 -4.47 -9.94 -0.21
C VAL A 131 -2.98 -10.16 0.09
N LYS A 132 -2.60 -11.39 0.38
CA LYS A 132 -1.20 -11.81 0.47
C LYS A 132 -0.72 -12.24 -0.91
N LEU A 133 0.40 -11.69 -1.34
CA LEU A 133 1.02 -11.98 -2.63
C LEU A 133 2.08 -13.08 -2.47
N ASP A 134 1.62 -14.27 -2.12
CA ASP A 134 2.42 -15.46 -1.84
C ASP A 134 2.87 -16.22 -3.11
N ASN A 135 2.45 -15.74 -4.28
CA ASN A 135 2.83 -16.33 -5.56
C ASN A 135 3.28 -15.24 -6.54
N PRO A 136 4.56 -15.20 -6.95
CA PRO A 136 5.09 -14.19 -7.87
C PRO A 136 4.30 -14.04 -9.18
N LYS A 137 3.78 -15.15 -9.72
CA LYS A 137 3.02 -15.16 -10.97
C LYS A 137 1.67 -14.42 -10.87
N LYS A 138 1.14 -14.24 -9.66
CA LYS A 138 -0.14 -13.56 -9.42
C LYS A 138 0.00 -12.08 -9.12
N ILE A 139 1.20 -11.59 -8.76
CA ILE A 139 1.44 -10.22 -8.27
C ILE A 139 0.85 -9.18 -9.24
N PHE A 140 1.21 -9.24 -10.51
CA PHE A 140 0.72 -8.28 -11.51
C PHE A 140 -0.82 -8.26 -11.59
N ASN A 141 -1.43 -9.44 -11.60
CA ASN A 141 -2.89 -9.56 -11.72
C ASN A 141 -3.62 -9.02 -10.48
N GLU A 142 -3.07 -9.22 -9.28
CA GLU A 142 -3.69 -8.69 -8.06
C GLU A 142 -3.61 -7.16 -8.00
N TYR A 143 -2.49 -6.54 -8.41
CA TYR A 143 -2.40 -5.08 -8.57
C TYR A 143 -3.38 -4.56 -9.63
N LYS A 144 -3.50 -5.24 -10.75
CA LYS A 144 -4.46 -4.89 -11.80
C LYS A 144 -5.90 -4.98 -11.31
N LYS A 145 -6.25 -6.03 -10.57
CA LYS A 145 -7.57 -6.18 -9.94
C LYS A 145 -7.84 -5.05 -8.95
N ALA A 146 -6.89 -4.75 -8.05
CA ALA A 146 -7.04 -3.68 -7.06
C ALA A 146 -7.31 -2.33 -7.73
N LEU A 147 -6.56 -1.98 -8.77
CA LEU A 147 -6.78 -0.74 -9.53
C LEU A 147 -8.15 -0.69 -10.21
N ASN A 148 -8.60 -1.80 -10.79
CA ASN A 148 -9.80 -1.86 -11.61
C ASN A 148 -11.09 -2.25 -10.84
N ARG A 149 -11.04 -2.36 -9.50
CA ARG A 149 -12.23 -2.61 -8.67
C ARG A 149 -13.31 -1.56 -8.91
N LYS A 150 -14.52 -2.01 -9.16
CA LYS A 150 -15.68 -1.13 -9.40
C LYS A 150 -16.52 -0.91 -8.14
N ASP A 151 -16.31 -1.73 -7.11
CA ASP A 151 -16.98 -1.61 -5.81
C ASP A 151 -16.39 -0.52 -4.90
N ASN A 152 -15.28 0.10 -5.35
CA ASN A 152 -14.55 1.15 -4.63
C ASN A 152 -14.01 0.73 -3.24
N ILE A 153 -13.84 -0.56 -3.03
CA ILE A 153 -13.19 -1.11 -1.83
C ILE A 153 -11.68 -0.95 -1.97
N SER A 154 -11.06 -0.35 -0.96
CA SER A 154 -9.61 -0.25 -0.86
C SER A 154 -8.96 -1.63 -0.68
N THR A 155 -7.74 -1.78 -1.14
CA THR A 155 -7.04 -3.07 -1.10
C THR A 155 -5.68 -2.93 -0.43
N ILE A 156 -5.41 -3.76 0.56
CA ILE A 156 -4.06 -3.96 1.12
C ILE A 156 -3.40 -5.12 0.38
N LEU A 157 -2.29 -4.85 -0.28
CA LEU A 157 -1.46 -5.84 -0.95
C LEU A 157 -0.20 -6.08 -0.12
N ILE A 158 -0.05 -7.29 0.39
CA ILE A 158 1.04 -7.71 1.26
C ILE A 158 2.02 -8.54 0.43
N GLU A 159 3.17 -7.93 0.12
CA GLU A 159 4.23 -8.55 -0.66
C GLU A 159 5.16 -9.39 0.23
N TYR A 160 5.72 -10.44 -0.33
CA TYR A 160 6.82 -11.18 0.32
C TYR A 160 8.14 -10.56 -0.11
N GLY A 161 8.85 -9.96 0.83
CA GLY A 161 10.10 -9.26 0.57
C GLY A 161 11.17 -10.14 -0.08
N ASP A 162 11.14 -11.45 0.20
CA ASP A 162 12.09 -12.40 -0.37
C ASP A 162 11.94 -12.57 -1.90
N PHE A 163 10.77 -12.28 -2.46
CA PHE A 163 10.56 -12.32 -3.90
C PHE A 163 11.27 -11.21 -4.67
N TYR A 164 11.68 -10.12 -4.03
CA TYR A 164 12.46 -9.07 -4.69
C TYR A 164 13.86 -9.52 -5.12
N ASN A 165 14.38 -10.57 -4.50
CA ASN A 165 15.72 -11.11 -4.76
C ASN A 165 15.69 -12.33 -5.70
N SER A 166 14.51 -12.84 -6.03
CA SER A 166 14.37 -13.94 -7.00
C SER A 166 14.47 -13.38 -8.43
N LYS A 167 15.45 -13.87 -9.17
CA LYS A 167 15.59 -13.62 -10.62
C LYS A 167 14.65 -14.50 -11.43
#